data_8e098b567aa313970866fd3b3bbd20d6
#
_entry.id   8e098b567aa313970866fd3b3bbd20d6
#
_cell.length_a   1.000
_cell.length_b   1.000
_cell.length_c   1.000
_cell.angle_alpha   90.00
_cell.angle_beta   90.00
_cell.angle_gamma   90.00
#
_symmetry.space_group_name_H-M   'P 1'
#
loop_
_entity.id
_entity.type
_entity.pdbx_description
1 polymer ?
#
loop_
_entity_poly.entity_id
_entity_poly.type
_entity_poly.pdbx_seq_one_letter_code
_entity_poly.pdbx_strand_id
1 'polypeptide(L)'
;MYDKNTNETHVPQRFNEKEEDIMSEVKKAVEKKSDYTEIKEAFSKFIKAWETNNVDGMDDVVAVDTYANFSMFGESCSRDLLKNNLKVRTRKTTYSRFLINNYVCLIEGNRAQQSAGMAALMSDSSGAEYAHYCFNGLFANSWIKTEKGWQMQSIRFDLLTDDANILTRDESGSFITVKGTGDLSFVENWAPIIDKNGFYFGTRLNAICAEYDAPWNVIRNRDNVGTDEEQIEELFFKYCFAIDTDSFGFFQDVWTDDVVAYLPPLGIHDKRGITNVLKINKSGSRRCLHMGRVKSIDVHGDTADIVMYHMDNTMINPPYTISKETEKLDIVGSRWRIQARRENGAWRFNKFFYEYGPFIEGEFK
;
A
#
# COMPACT_ATOMS: atom_id res chain seq x y z
N MET A 1 -13.46 -30.41 79.03
CA MET A 1 -13.70 -31.32 77.92
C MET A 1 -14.64 -30.58 76.95
N TYR A 2 -14.09 -29.99 75.90
CA TYR A 2 -14.85 -29.33 74.86
C TYR A 2 -14.60 -30.09 73.54
N ASP A 3 -15.67 -30.66 73.04
CA ASP A 3 -15.70 -31.41 71.80
C ASP A 3 -15.86 -30.39 70.66
N LYS A 4 -14.93 -30.41 69.64
CA LYS A 4 -15.00 -29.57 68.45
C LYS A 4 -15.46 -30.45 67.30
N ASN A 5 -16.75 -30.35 66.98
CA ASN A 5 -17.30 -30.83 65.70
C ASN A 5 -16.93 -29.86 64.59
N THR A 6 -16.09 -30.29 63.66
CA THR A 6 -15.82 -29.63 62.41
C THR A 6 -16.80 -30.11 61.36
N ASN A 7 -17.72 -29.24 60.96
CA ASN A 7 -18.55 -29.45 59.76
C ASN A 7 -17.72 -29.04 58.54
N GLU A 8 -17.27 -30.03 57.78
CA GLU A 8 -16.79 -29.82 56.42
C GLU A 8 -17.99 -29.70 55.47
N THR A 9 -18.24 -28.54 54.94
CA THR A 9 -19.19 -28.27 53.89
C THR A 9 -18.60 -28.71 52.54
N HIS A 10 -19.09 -29.84 52.02
CA HIS A 10 -18.83 -30.25 50.63
C HIS A 10 -19.45 -29.23 49.68
N VAL A 11 -18.63 -28.44 48.99
CA VAL A 11 -19.02 -27.67 47.84
C VAL A 11 -19.04 -28.59 46.62
N PRO A 12 -20.11 -28.60 45.83
CA PRO A 12 -20.20 -29.53 44.68
C PRO A 12 -19.22 -29.16 43.59
N GLN A 13 -18.34 -30.05 43.22
CA GLN A 13 -17.35 -29.94 42.12
C GLN A 13 -17.96 -29.71 40.72
N ARG A 14 -19.26 -29.83 40.56
CA ARG A 14 -19.94 -29.68 39.24
C ARG A 14 -20.05 -28.23 38.71
N PHE A 15 -19.78 -27.22 39.50
CA PHE A 15 -19.80 -25.82 39.02
C PHE A 15 -18.52 -25.41 38.30
N ASN A 16 -17.38 -25.99 38.63
CA ASN A 16 -16.09 -25.64 38.02
C ASN A 16 -15.94 -26.16 36.57
N GLU A 17 -16.43 -27.37 36.25
CA GLU A 17 -16.27 -27.95 34.90
C GLU A 17 -17.01 -27.16 33.83
N LYS A 18 -18.19 -26.62 34.12
CA LYS A 18 -18.94 -25.78 33.15
C LYS A 18 -18.31 -24.40 32.94
N GLU A 19 -17.70 -23.81 33.95
CA GLU A 19 -17.00 -22.54 33.82
C GLU A 19 -15.68 -22.72 33.07
N GLU A 20 -14.96 -23.82 33.27
CA GLU A 20 -13.74 -24.13 32.49
C GLU A 20 -14.06 -24.42 31.03
N ASP A 21 -15.16 -25.12 30.72
CA ASP A 21 -15.61 -25.37 29.36
C ASP A 21 -16.03 -24.05 28.66
N ILE A 22 -16.79 -23.18 29.33
CA ILE A 22 -17.19 -21.89 28.82
C ILE A 22 -15.96 -20.97 28.61
N MET A 23 -15.03 -20.94 29.55
CA MET A 23 -13.78 -20.22 29.43
C MET A 23 -12.87 -20.73 28.31
N SER A 24 -12.88 -22.08 28.10
CA SER A 24 -12.16 -22.72 26.99
C SER A 24 -12.80 -22.40 25.64
N GLU A 25 -14.13 -22.41 25.54
CA GLU A 25 -14.86 -21.99 24.33
C GLU A 25 -14.72 -20.49 24.04
N VAL A 26 -14.77 -19.64 25.07
CA VAL A 26 -14.52 -18.22 24.96
C VAL A 26 -13.06 -17.94 24.54
N LYS A 27 -12.08 -18.66 25.11
CA LYS A 27 -10.68 -18.56 24.65
C LYS A 27 -10.51 -19.02 23.20
N LYS A 28 -11.13 -20.13 22.79
CA LYS A 28 -11.12 -20.60 21.39
C LYS A 28 -11.82 -19.61 20.44
N ALA A 29 -12.88 -18.92 20.89
CA ALA A 29 -13.55 -17.90 20.10
C ALA A 29 -12.73 -16.59 19.99
N VAL A 30 -11.96 -16.24 21.04
CA VAL A 30 -11.08 -15.08 21.06
C VAL A 30 -9.79 -15.30 20.23
N GLU A 31 -9.39 -16.57 20.01
CA GLU A 31 -8.20 -16.90 19.21
C GLU A 31 -8.46 -17.00 17.70
N LYS A 32 -9.71 -16.97 17.24
CA LYS A 32 -10.00 -16.98 15.80
C LYS A 32 -9.66 -15.63 15.19
N LYS A 33 -8.54 -15.56 14.45
CA LYS A 33 -8.17 -14.37 13.70
C LYS A 33 -9.29 -13.94 12.76
N SER A 34 -9.45 -12.63 12.58
CA SER A 34 -10.35 -12.12 11.56
C SER A 34 -9.83 -12.44 10.16
N ASP A 35 -10.72 -12.60 9.20
CA ASP A 35 -10.35 -12.80 7.78
C ASP A 35 -9.44 -11.69 7.26
N TYR A 36 -9.65 -10.45 7.69
CA TYR A 36 -8.77 -9.32 7.39
C TYR A 36 -7.33 -9.56 7.88
N THR A 37 -7.18 -10.02 9.12
CA THR A 37 -5.87 -10.32 9.71
C THR A 37 -5.19 -11.48 8.99
N GLU A 38 -5.94 -12.54 8.66
CA GLU A 38 -5.41 -13.69 7.90
C GLU A 38 -4.89 -13.28 6.52
N ILE A 39 -5.65 -12.45 5.76
CA ILE A 39 -5.24 -11.95 4.45
C ILE A 39 -4.00 -11.05 4.58
N LYS A 40 -3.97 -10.15 5.56
CA LYS A 40 -2.83 -9.26 5.79
C LYS A 40 -1.54 -10.03 6.12
N GLU A 41 -1.65 -11.09 6.94
CA GLU A 41 -0.53 -11.98 7.25
C GLU A 41 -0.10 -12.80 6.02
N ALA A 42 -1.06 -13.33 5.24
CA ALA A 42 -0.77 -14.07 4.02
C ALA A 42 -0.06 -13.16 2.98
N PHE A 43 -0.52 -11.92 2.81
CA PHE A 43 0.16 -10.95 1.96
C PHE A 43 1.57 -10.62 2.47
N SER A 44 1.73 -10.47 3.78
CA SER A 44 3.05 -10.24 4.38
C SER A 44 4.01 -11.41 4.14
N LYS A 45 3.51 -12.66 4.16
CA LYS A 45 4.31 -13.85 3.80
C LYS A 45 4.73 -13.82 2.33
N PHE A 46 3.82 -13.46 1.41
CA PHE A 46 4.13 -13.29 0.00
C PHE A 46 5.25 -12.26 -0.22
N ILE A 47 5.09 -11.07 0.37
CA ILE A 47 6.10 -10.00 0.28
C ILE A 47 7.43 -10.45 0.87
N LYS A 48 7.42 -11.13 2.02
CA LYS A 48 8.64 -11.63 2.66
C LYS A 48 9.34 -12.70 1.81
N ALA A 49 8.59 -13.58 1.18
CA ALA A 49 9.12 -14.59 0.27
C ALA A 49 9.82 -13.93 -0.94
N TRP A 50 9.23 -12.88 -1.50
CA TRP A 50 9.85 -12.09 -2.56
C TRP A 50 11.08 -11.31 -2.07
N GLU A 51 10.95 -10.57 -0.97
CA GLU A 51 12.04 -9.80 -0.34
C GLU A 51 13.29 -10.65 -0.09
N THR A 52 13.11 -11.87 0.43
CA THR A 52 14.21 -12.77 0.78
C THR A 52 14.64 -13.71 -0.34
N ASN A 53 14.02 -13.59 -1.52
CA ASN A 53 14.20 -14.51 -2.65
C ASN A 53 13.90 -15.99 -2.31
N ASN A 54 13.18 -16.23 -1.22
CA ASN A 54 12.71 -17.57 -0.82
C ASN A 54 11.28 -17.78 -1.33
N VAL A 55 11.15 -17.84 -2.66
CA VAL A 55 9.86 -17.88 -3.35
C VAL A 55 9.01 -19.12 -3.02
N ASP A 56 9.58 -20.17 -2.44
CA ASP A 56 8.82 -21.33 -1.98
C ASP A 56 7.88 -20.99 -0.82
N GLY A 57 8.18 -19.93 -0.07
CA GLY A 57 7.26 -19.38 0.93
C GLY A 57 5.92 -18.85 0.36
N MET A 58 5.77 -18.77 -0.97
CA MET A 58 4.53 -18.39 -1.64
C MET A 58 3.53 -19.55 -1.77
N ASP A 59 3.95 -20.80 -1.59
CA ASP A 59 3.15 -21.98 -1.87
C ASP A 59 1.86 -22.07 -1.06
N ASP A 60 1.86 -21.55 0.16
CA ASP A 60 0.68 -21.54 1.04
C ASP A 60 -0.29 -20.40 0.77
N VAL A 61 0.20 -19.29 0.18
CA VAL A 61 -0.56 -18.03 0.10
C VAL A 61 -0.92 -17.62 -1.32
N VAL A 62 -0.40 -18.31 -2.34
CA VAL A 62 -0.72 -18.11 -3.75
C VAL A 62 -1.41 -19.36 -4.29
N ALA A 63 -2.53 -19.21 -4.97
CA ALA A 63 -3.22 -20.34 -5.61
C ALA A 63 -2.35 -20.96 -6.71
N VAL A 64 -2.45 -22.28 -6.90
CA VAL A 64 -1.64 -23.01 -7.91
C VAL A 64 -1.91 -22.49 -9.32
N ASP A 65 -3.18 -22.19 -9.62
CA ASP A 65 -3.70 -21.66 -10.88
C ASP A 65 -3.83 -20.13 -10.87
N THR A 66 -3.05 -19.44 -10.04
CA THR A 66 -3.08 -17.97 -9.97
C THR A 66 -2.80 -17.35 -11.33
N TYR A 67 -3.52 -16.27 -11.62
CA TYR A 67 -3.18 -15.38 -12.73
C TYR A 67 -2.47 -14.15 -12.18
N ALA A 68 -1.25 -13.92 -12.58
CA ALA A 68 -0.49 -12.75 -12.19
C ALA A 68 -0.10 -11.91 -13.41
N ASN A 69 -0.20 -10.58 -13.30
CA ASN A 69 0.28 -9.65 -14.31
C ASN A 69 1.10 -8.55 -13.62
N PHE A 70 2.38 -8.49 -13.99
CA PHE A 70 3.34 -7.53 -13.48
C PHE A 70 3.83 -6.66 -14.63
N SER A 71 3.70 -5.36 -14.55
CA SER A 71 4.04 -4.45 -15.64
C SER A 71 5.49 -4.58 -16.13
N MET A 72 6.42 -5.05 -15.28
CA MET A 72 7.82 -5.19 -15.64
C MET A 72 8.20 -6.49 -16.35
N PHE A 73 7.42 -7.59 -16.23
CA PHE A 73 7.72 -8.84 -16.93
C PHE A 73 6.51 -9.53 -17.57
N GLY A 74 5.28 -8.97 -17.40
CA GLY A 74 4.06 -9.45 -18.03
C GLY A 74 3.35 -10.53 -17.24
N GLU A 75 2.64 -11.42 -17.96
CA GLU A 75 1.71 -12.39 -17.40
C GLU A 75 2.39 -13.67 -16.92
N SER A 76 1.82 -14.24 -15.86
CA SER A 76 2.17 -15.56 -15.34
C SER A 76 0.87 -16.31 -15.02
N CYS A 77 0.60 -17.40 -15.74
CA CYS A 77 -0.64 -18.17 -15.63
C CYS A 77 -0.56 -19.32 -14.62
N SER A 78 0.42 -19.32 -13.75
CA SER A 78 0.56 -20.26 -12.65
C SER A 78 1.48 -19.70 -11.56
N ARG A 79 1.35 -20.25 -10.35
CA ARG A 79 2.24 -19.92 -9.22
C ARG A 79 3.70 -20.18 -9.54
N ASP A 80 4.03 -21.30 -10.17
CA ASP A 80 5.41 -21.67 -10.48
C ASP A 80 6.05 -20.71 -11.49
N LEU A 81 5.28 -20.28 -12.50
CA LEU A 81 5.77 -19.29 -13.45
C LEU A 81 5.99 -17.92 -12.77
N LEU A 82 5.08 -17.51 -11.89
CA LEU A 82 5.24 -16.28 -11.09
C LEU A 82 6.50 -16.37 -10.21
N LYS A 83 6.69 -17.47 -9.48
CA LYS A 83 7.88 -17.70 -8.65
C LYS A 83 9.17 -17.55 -9.46
N ASN A 84 9.20 -18.14 -10.65
CA ASN A 84 10.36 -18.04 -11.55
C ASN A 84 10.63 -16.59 -12.02
N ASN A 85 9.58 -15.83 -12.29
CA ASN A 85 9.69 -14.44 -12.74
C ASN A 85 10.10 -13.48 -11.60
N LEU A 86 9.68 -13.74 -10.37
CA LEU A 86 10.06 -12.92 -9.20
C LEU A 86 11.46 -13.22 -8.66
N LYS A 87 12.06 -14.34 -9.07
CA LYS A 87 13.38 -14.75 -8.57
C LYS A 87 14.46 -13.79 -9.06
N VAL A 88 15.24 -13.25 -8.14
CA VAL A 88 16.46 -12.46 -8.46
C VAL A 88 17.52 -13.40 -9.06
N ARG A 89 18.11 -13.08 -10.21
CA ARG A 89 18.85 -14.06 -11.00
C ARG A 89 20.37 -13.94 -10.96
N THR A 90 20.94 -12.74 -10.94
CA THR A 90 22.39 -12.62 -11.15
C THR A 90 23.14 -12.00 -10.00
N ARG A 91 22.64 -10.95 -9.41
CA ARG A 91 23.34 -10.31 -8.33
C ARG A 91 22.92 -10.84 -6.97
N LYS A 92 23.94 -11.19 -6.15
CA LYS A 92 23.69 -11.55 -4.75
C LYS A 92 23.10 -10.35 -4.02
N THR A 93 22.00 -10.58 -3.31
CA THR A 93 21.39 -9.58 -2.44
C THR A 93 21.87 -9.83 -1.01
N THR A 94 22.64 -8.92 -0.44
CA THR A 94 23.10 -8.98 0.96
C THR A 94 22.13 -8.32 1.92
N TYR A 95 21.33 -7.37 1.41
CA TYR A 95 20.26 -6.71 2.15
C TYR A 95 19.08 -6.43 1.23
N SER A 96 17.88 -6.71 1.70
CA SER A 96 16.64 -6.29 1.04
C SER A 96 15.61 -5.84 2.06
N ARG A 97 14.81 -4.84 1.67
CA ARG A 97 13.70 -4.34 2.47
C ARG A 97 12.55 -3.92 1.57
N PHE A 98 11.39 -4.56 1.76
CA PHE A 98 10.15 -4.24 1.07
C PHE A 98 9.14 -3.71 2.09
N LEU A 99 8.74 -2.45 1.93
CA LEU A 99 7.86 -1.73 2.83
C LEU A 99 6.49 -1.58 2.19
N ILE A 100 5.47 -2.11 2.86
CA ILE A 100 4.09 -1.98 2.44
C ILE A 100 3.46 -0.74 3.08
N ASN A 101 2.73 0.01 2.27
CA ASN A 101 1.96 1.18 2.69
C ASN A 101 0.58 1.19 2.03
N ASN A 102 -0.31 2.08 2.46
CA ASN A 102 -1.66 2.26 1.92
C ASN A 102 -2.42 0.94 1.74
N TYR A 103 -2.34 0.06 2.74
CA TYR A 103 -2.96 -1.26 2.67
C TYR A 103 -4.46 -1.17 2.89
N VAL A 104 -5.23 -1.62 1.90
CA VAL A 104 -6.69 -1.75 1.96
C VAL A 104 -7.08 -3.16 1.56
N CYS A 105 -8.01 -3.77 2.29
CA CYS A 105 -8.57 -5.07 1.97
C CYS A 105 -10.06 -5.08 2.28
N LEU A 106 -10.90 -5.22 1.27
CA LEU A 106 -12.34 -5.34 1.40
C LEU A 106 -12.76 -6.79 1.18
N ILE A 107 -13.64 -7.30 2.05
CA ILE A 107 -14.03 -8.71 2.14
C ILE A 107 -15.54 -8.84 1.94
N GLU A 108 -15.95 -9.82 1.14
CA GLU A 108 -17.34 -10.20 0.92
C GLU A 108 -17.43 -11.73 0.86
N GLY A 109 -17.90 -12.36 1.94
CA GLY A 109 -17.98 -13.82 2.08
C GLY A 109 -16.61 -14.51 1.95
N ASN A 110 -16.44 -15.31 0.92
CA ASN A 110 -15.21 -16.04 0.64
C ASN A 110 -14.30 -15.37 -0.37
N ARG A 111 -14.57 -14.12 -0.73
CA ARG A 111 -13.78 -13.31 -1.66
C ARG A 111 -13.27 -12.05 -0.98
N ALA A 112 -12.10 -11.61 -1.38
CA ALA A 112 -11.61 -10.30 -0.98
C ALA A 112 -10.83 -9.64 -2.12
N GLN A 113 -10.80 -8.31 -2.10
CA GLN A 113 -9.99 -7.50 -2.99
C GLN A 113 -9.10 -6.58 -2.16
N GLN A 114 -7.83 -6.54 -2.51
CA GLN A 114 -6.79 -5.85 -1.75
C GLN A 114 -6.00 -4.93 -2.65
N SER A 115 -5.67 -3.74 -2.15
CA SER A 115 -4.64 -2.88 -2.74
C SER A 115 -3.57 -2.52 -1.71
N ALA A 116 -2.36 -2.28 -2.17
CA ALA A 116 -1.26 -1.82 -1.32
C ALA A 116 -0.17 -1.16 -2.17
N GLY A 117 0.41 -0.09 -1.66
CA GLY A 117 1.67 0.44 -2.18
C GLY A 117 2.86 -0.34 -1.64
N MET A 118 3.95 -0.39 -2.40
CA MET A 118 5.21 -0.99 -1.98
C MET A 118 6.39 -0.11 -2.38
N ALA A 119 7.28 0.16 -1.42
CA ALA A 119 8.60 0.73 -1.66
C ALA A 119 9.66 -0.34 -1.33
N ALA A 120 10.58 -0.57 -2.24
CA ALA A 120 11.55 -1.67 -2.13
C ALA A 120 12.98 -1.19 -2.35
N LEU A 121 13.89 -1.80 -1.58
CA LEU A 121 15.33 -1.65 -1.72
C LEU A 121 15.98 -3.03 -1.73
N MET A 122 16.85 -3.26 -2.69
CA MET A 122 17.79 -4.38 -2.71
C MET A 122 19.21 -3.83 -2.79
N SER A 123 20.16 -4.43 -2.09
CA SER A 123 21.57 -4.02 -2.16
C SER A 123 22.53 -5.18 -1.99
N ASP A 124 23.72 -5.00 -2.54
CA ASP A 124 24.86 -5.86 -2.36
C ASP A 124 26.06 -5.06 -1.88
N SER A 125 26.53 -5.39 -0.67
CA SER A 125 27.73 -4.80 -0.05
C SER A 125 28.88 -5.81 0.05
N SER A 126 28.77 -6.98 -0.61
CA SER A 126 29.77 -8.05 -0.53
C SER A 126 31.01 -7.80 -1.40
N GLY A 127 30.93 -6.86 -2.36
CA GLY A 127 32.01 -6.49 -3.27
C GLY A 127 32.75 -5.23 -2.85
N ALA A 128 33.73 -4.82 -3.67
CA ALA A 128 34.47 -3.57 -3.49
C ALA A 128 33.60 -2.32 -3.77
N GLU A 129 32.53 -2.50 -4.53
CA GLU A 129 31.58 -1.45 -4.89
C GLU A 129 30.20 -1.79 -4.34
N TYR A 130 29.60 -0.82 -3.66
CA TYR A 130 28.20 -0.90 -3.21
C TYR A 130 27.28 -0.79 -4.43
N ALA A 131 26.40 -1.75 -4.58
CA ALA A 131 25.35 -1.70 -5.57
C ALA A 131 23.98 -1.77 -4.92
N HIS A 132 23.00 -1.11 -5.51
CA HIS A 132 21.61 -1.11 -5.03
C HIS A 132 20.62 -0.97 -6.19
N TYR A 133 19.38 -1.34 -5.91
CA TYR A 133 18.23 -1.09 -6.78
C TYR A 133 17.02 -0.76 -5.91
N CYS A 134 16.44 0.41 -6.14
CA CYS A 134 15.24 0.87 -5.47
C CYS A 134 14.09 0.94 -6.47
N PHE A 135 12.91 0.51 -6.05
CA PHE A 135 11.71 0.63 -6.88
C PHE A 135 10.46 0.79 -6.04
N ASN A 136 9.42 1.32 -6.66
CA ASN A 136 8.11 1.49 -6.06
C ASN A 136 7.04 0.95 -6.99
N GLY A 137 5.99 0.40 -6.38
CA GLY A 137 4.88 -0.12 -7.14
C GLY A 137 3.59 -0.22 -6.35
N LEU A 138 2.55 -0.54 -7.07
CA LEU A 138 1.19 -0.66 -6.57
C LEU A 138 0.65 -2.05 -6.83
N PHE A 139 0.03 -2.68 -5.83
CA PHE A 139 -0.70 -3.93 -5.95
C PHE A 139 -2.20 -3.71 -6.04
N ALA A 140 -2.86 -4.61 -6.80
CA ALA A 140 -4.28 -4.86 -6.72
C ALA A 140 -4.52 -6.36 -6.86
N ASN A 141 -4.93 -7.03 -5.79
CA ASN A 141 -4.98 -8.49 -5.70
C ASN A 141 -6.37 -8.98 -5.34
N SER A 142 -6.79 -10.09 -5.98
CA SER A 142 -7.99 -10.82 -5.62
C SER A 142 -7.64 -12.04 -4.78
N TRP A 143 -8.43 -12.28 -3.75
CA TRP A 143 -8.27 -13.38 -2.79
C TRP A 143 -9.49 -14.27 -2.79
N ILE A 144 -9.26 -15.55 -2.56
CA ILE A 144 -10.30 -16.57 -2.36
C ILE A 144 -10.02 -17.34 -1.07
N LYS A 145 -11.06 -17.59 -0.29
CA LYS A 145 -10.98 -18.44 0.90
C LYS A 145 -11.20 -19.89 0.49
N THR A 146 -10.22 -20.73 0.78
CA THR A 146 -10.20 -22.17 0.50
C THR A 146 -10.16 -22.95 1.82
N GLU A 147 -10.16 -24.26 1.74
CA GLU A 147 -9.92 -25.14 2.91
C GLU A 147 -8.51 -24.94 3.52
N LYS A 148 -7.57 -24.43 2.73
CA LYS A 148 -6.20 -24.11 3.16
C LYS A 148 -6.05 -22.70 3.73
N GLY A 149 -7.13 -21.93 3.82
CA GLY A 149 -7.13 -20.52 4.18
C GLY A 149 -7.21 -19.58 2.98
N TRP A 150 -6.85 -18.32 3.18
CA TRP A 150 -6.88 -17.31 2.12
C TRP A 150 -5.71 -17.43 1.15
N GLN A 151 -5.99 -17.48 -0.15
CA GLN A 151 -4.99 -17.57 -1.21
C GLN A 151 -5.22 -16.48 -2.27
N MET A 152 -4.13 -15.89 -2.79
CA MET A 152 -4.19 -14.97 -3.92
C MET A 152 -4.51 -15.72 -5.21
N GLN A 153 -5.64 -15.40 -5.80
CA GLN A 153 -6.11 -15.96 -7.07
C GLN A 153 -5.70 -15.08 -8.26
N SER A 154 -5.72 -13.76 -8.09
CA SER A 154 -5.19 -12.83 -9.08
C SER A 154 -4.25 -11.85 -8.41
N ILE A 155 -3.11 -11.60 -9.04
CA ILE A 155 -2.09 -10.66 -8.54
C ILE A 155 -1.76 -9.69 -9.67
N ARG A 156 -1.94 -8.39 -9.40
CA ARG A 156 -1.55 -7.34 -10.32
C ARG A 156 -0.57 -6.42 -9.63
N PHE A 157 0.49 -6.08 -10.34
CA PHE A 157 1.49 -5.17 -9.84
C PHE A 157 1.98 -4.22 -10.93
N ASP A 158 1.82 -2.93 -10.68
CA ASP A 158 2.40 -1.89 -11.51
C ASP A 158 3.68 -1.36 -10.88
N LEU A 159 4.79 -1.52 -11.59
CA LEU A 159 6.03 -0.84 -11.28
C LEU A 159 5.87 0.64 -11.67
N LEU A 160 5.87 1.52 -10.68
CA LEU A 160 5.63 2.95 -10.89
C LEU A 160 6.92 3.73 -11.13
N THR A 161 7.95 3.47 -10.32
CA THR A 161 9.26 4.13 -10.42
C THR A 161 10.39 3.19 -10.04
N ASP A 162 11.58 3.42 -10.60
CA ASP A 162 12.83 2.81 -10.15
C ASP A 162 13.97 3.84 -10.17
N ASP A 163 15.09 3.52 -9.54
CA ASP A 163 16.26 4.39 -9.47
C ASP A 163 17.32 4.10 -10.55
N ALA A 164 17.06 3.15 -11.44
CA ALA A 164 17.93 2.88 -12.59
C ALA A 164 17.62 3.79 -13.78
N ASN A 165 16.37 4.27 -13.90
CA ASN A 165 15.93 5.13 -14.98
C ASN A 165 15.21 6.34 -14.41
N ILE A 166 15.86 7.51 -14.49
CA ILE A 166 15.34 8.75 -13.93
C ILE A 166 14.73 9.58 -15.04
N LEU A 167 13.45 9.92 -14.91
CA LEU A 167 12.79 10.88 -15.76
C LEU A 167 13.11 12.31 -15.24
N THR A 168 13.68 13.15 -16.08
CA THR A 168 14.02 14.53 -15.76
C THR A 168 13.63 15.47 -16.91
N ARG A 169 13.89 16.75 -16.77
CA ARG A 169 13.71 17.71 -17.86
C ARG A 169 15.07 18.24 -18.32
N ASP A 170 15.20 18.40 -19.63
CA ASP A 170 16.33 19.10 -20.23
C ASP A 170 16.19 20.63 -20.12
N GLU A 171 17.17 21.35 -20.65
CA GLU A 171 17.19 22.84 -20.66
C GLU A 171 16.01 23.45 -21.43
N SER A 172 15.41 22.71 -22.35
CA SER A 172 14.22 23.12 -23.09
C SER A 172 12.90 22.89 -22.33
N GLY A 173 12.97 22.22 -21.18
CA GLY A 173 11.82 21.78 -20.40
C GLY A 173 11.17 20.47 -20.90
N SER A 174 11.77 19.83 -21.92
CA SER A 174 11.30 18.55 -22.44
C SER A 174 11.68 17.40 -21.50
N PHE A 175 10.78 16.42 -21.36
CA PHE A 175 11.09 15.23 -20.58
C PHE A 175 12.14 14.36 -21.26
N ILE A 176 13.19 14.03 -20.53
CA ILE A 176 14.25 13.12 -20.95
C ILE A 176 14.48 12.06 -19.88
N THR A 177 14.95 10.89 -20.31
CA THR A 177 15.38 9.84 -19.40
C THR A 177 16.88 9.87 -19.27
N VAL A 178 17.36 9.88 -18.04
CA VAL A 178 18.78 9.74 -17.73
C VAL A 178 19.02 8.45 -16.95
N LYS A 179 20.23 7.89 -17.10
CA LYS A 179 20.64 6.75 -16.31
C LYS A 179 20.75 7.17 -14.85
N GLY A 180 20.05 6.44 -13.98
CA GLY A 180 20.14 6.58 -12.54
C GLY A 180 21.28 5.75 -11.93
N THR A 181 21.24 5.60 -10.63
CA THR A 181 22.25 4.86 -9.85
C THR A 181 21.86 3.42 -9.60
N GLY A 182 20.63 3.04 -9.86
CA GLY A 182 20.12 1.69 -9.65
C GLY A 182 20.74 0.66 -10.59
N ASP A 183 21.03 -0.50 -10.06
CA ASP A 183 21.66 -1.61 -10.77
C ASP A 183 20.63 -2.66 -11.17
N LEU A 184 20.30 -2.70 -12.46
CA LEU A 184 19.31 -3.64 -13.02
C LEU A 184 19.77 -5.11 -12.97
N SER A 185 21.02 -5.41 -12.61
CA SER A 185 21.46 -6.80 -12.42
C SER A 185 20.78 -7.54 -11.27
N PHE A 186 20.08 -6.80 -10.37
CA PHE A 186 19.19 -7.39 -9.38
C PHE A 186 17.90 -7.95 -9.97
N VAL A 187 17.50 -7.48 -11.15
CA VAL A 187 16.19 -7.73 -11.79
C VAL A 187 16.32 -7.89 -13.31
N GLU A 188 17.21 -8.72 -13.79
CA GLU A 188 17.57 -8.82 -15.22
C GLU A 188 16.41 -9.13 -16.17
N ASN A 189 15.39 -9.83 -15.70
CA ASN A 189 14.23 -10.15 -16.52
C ASN A 189 13.18 -9.02 -16.57
N TRP A 190 13.42 -7.91 -15.86
CA TRP A 190 12.50 -6.78 -15.90
C TRP A 190 12.80 -5.91 -17.11
N ALA A 191 11.76 -5.56 -17.84
CA ALA A 191 11.92 -4.57 -18.88
C ALA A 191 11.92 -3.18 -18.26
N PRO A 192 12.71 -2.27 -18.84
CA PRO A 192 12.74 -0.88 -18.42
C PRO A 192 11.34 -0.27 -18.38
N ILE A 193 11.04 0.54 -17.38
CA ILE A 193 9.81 1.33 -17.28
C ILE A 193 9.73 2.31 -18.45
N ILE A 194 10.87 2.85 -18.86
CA ILE A 194 11.01 3.87 -19.89
C ILE A 194 11.64 3.23 -21.11
N ASP A 195 10.99 3.37 -22.26
CA ASP A 195 11.54 2.86 -23.49
C ASP A 195 12.75 3.67 -23.97
N LYS A 196 13.44 3.14 -24.99
CA LYS A 196 14.62 3.77 -25.61
C LYS A 196 14.37 5.18 -26.17
N ASN A 197 13.12 5.57 -26.35
CA ASN A 197 12.74 6.89 -26.89
C ASN A 197 12.39 7.87 -25.75
N GLY A 198 12.50 7.47 -24.50
CA GLY A 198 12.20 8.30 -23.34
C GLY A 198 10.70 8.44 -23.03
N PHE A 199 9.85 7.62 -23.64
CA PHE A 199 8.43 7.60 -23.32
C PHE A 199 8.20 6.83 -22.03
N TYR A 200 7.57 7.49 -21.06
CA TYR A 200 7.33 6.94 -19.74
C TYR A 200 6.49 5.67 -19.73
N PHE A 201 5.61 5.52 -20.69
CA PHE A 201 4.75 4.34 -20.80
C PHE A 201 5.35 3.19 -21.56
N GLY A 202 6.52 3.37 -22.19
CA GLY A 202 7.19 2.33 -22.97
C GLY A 202 6.24 1.53 -23.85
N THR A 203 6.57 0.28 -24.08
CA THR A 203 5.70 -0.67 -24.80
C THR A 203 4.76 -1.44 -23.86
N ARG A 204 4.74 -1.14 -22.57
CA ARG A 204 3.99 -1.90 -21.57
C ARG A 204 2.73 -1.18 -21.14
N LEU A 205 1.65 -1.94 -21.18
CA LEU A 205 0.38 -1.55 -20.59
C LEU A 205 0.45 -1.70 -19.08
N ASN A 206 -0.34 -0.89 -18.37
CA ASN A 206 -0.55 -1.06 -16.95
C ASN A 206 -1.11 -2.46 -16.66
N ALA A 207 -0.60 -3.10 -15.62
CA ALA A 207 -1.16 -4.36 -15.14
C ALA A 207 -2.48 -4.15 -14.39
N ILE A 208 -2.66 -2.99 -13.76
CA ILE A 208 -3.83 -2.62 -12.97
C ILE A 208 -4.78 -1.79 -13.83
N CYS A 209 -6.04 -2.24 -13.91
CA CYS A 209 -7.16 -1.44 -14.39
C CYS A 209 -8.06 -1.11 -13.19
N ALA A 210 -8.03 0.14 -12.73
CA ALA A 210 -8.71 0.53 -11.49
C ALA A 210 -10.21 0.26 -11.49
N GLU A 211 -10.88 0.32 -12.66
CA GLU A 211 -12.31 0.02 -12.78
C GLU A 211 -12.64 -1.43 -12.40
N TYR A 212 -11.72 -2.37 -12.68
CA TYR A 212 -11.91 -3.81 -12.48
C TYR A 212 -11.10 -4.37 -11.32
N ASP A 213 -10.06 -3.68 -10.87
CA ASP A 213 -9.11 -4.20 -9.89
C ASP A 213 -9.16 -3.46 -8.54
N ALA A 214 -9.74 -2.25 -8.50
CA ALA A 214 -9.81 -1.48 -7.26
C ALA A 214 -10.76 -2.15 -6.23
N PRO A 215 -10.35 -2.28 -4.95
CA PRO A 215 -11.18 -2.90 -3.92
C PRO A 215 -12.60 -2.33 -3.86
N TRP A 216 -12.74 -1.03 -3.93
CA TRP A 216 -14.03 -0.31 -3.83
C TRP A 216 -14.96 -0.53 -5.02
N ASN A 217 -14.44 -0.99 -6.17
CA ASN A 217 -15.24 -1.32 -7.36
C ASN A 217 -15.64 -2.79 -7.39
N VAL A 218 -14.77 -3.67 -6.88
CA VAL A 218 -14.98 -5.13 -6.92
C VAL A 218 -15.88 -5.59 -5.77
N ILE A 219 -15.64 -5.08 -4.56
CA ILE A 219 -16.40 -5.44 -3.35
C ILE A 219 -17.42 -4.36 -3.06
N ARG A 220 -18.69 -4.68 -3.24
CA ARG A 220 -19.82 -3.75 -3.07
C ARG A 220 -20.47 -3.85 -1.70
N ASN A 221 -20.56 -5.06 -1.15
CA ASN A 221 -21.23 -5.36 0.12
C ASN A 221 -20.20 -5.98 1.06
N ARG A 222 -19.32 -5.13 1.61
CA ARG A 222 -18.25 -5.61 2.45
C ARG A 222 -18.71 -6.06 3.83
N ASP A 223 -18.12 -7.14 4.33
CA ASP A 223 -18.36 -7.67 5.67
C ASP A 223 -17.51 -6.97 6.75
N ASN A 224 -16.36 -6.41 6.35
CA ASN A 224 -15.39 -5.79 7.24
C ASN A 224 -15.49 -4.26 7.23
N VAL A 225 -16.51 -3.72 7.86
CA VAL A 225 -16.60 -2.27 8.09
C VAL A 225 -15.76 -1.92 9.31
N GLY A 226 -14.73 -1.10 9.11
CA GLY A 226 -13.85 -0.63 10.17
C GLY A 226 -14.47 0.48 11.03
N THR A 227 -13.71 0.93 12.06
CA THR A 227 -14.04 2.11 12.84
C THR A 227 -14.10 3.37 11.96
N ASP A 228 -14.58 4.49 12.49
CA ASP A 228 -14.62 5.74 11.74
C ASP A 228 -13.23 6.20 11.32
N GLU A 229 -12.24 6.05 12.19
CA GLU A 229 -10.85 6.37 11.92
C GLU A 229 -10.29 5.48 10.79
N GLU A 230 -10.56 4.18 10.82
CA GLU A 230 -10.14 3.23 9.78
C GLU A 230 -10.82 3.54 8.44
N GLN A 231 -12.09 3.94 8.43
CA GLN A 231 -12.81 4.35 7.22
C GLN A 231 -12.25 5.65 6.63
N ILE A 232 -11.86 6.60 7.47
CA ILE A 232 -11.24 7.88 7.06
C ILE A 232 -9.83 7.62 6.52
N GLU A 233 -9.04 6.77 7.14
CA GLU A 233 -7.73 6.37 6.64
C GLU A 233 -7.86 5.65 5.30
N GLU A 234 -8.80 4.72 5.17
CA GLU A 234 -9.12 4.04 3.92
C GLU A 234 -9.51 5.03 2.81
N LEU A 235 -10.30 6.06 3.13
CA LEU A 235 -10.68 7.10 2.18
C LEU A 235 -9.46 7.85 1.64
N PHE A 236 -8.46 8.12 2.49
CA PHE A 236 -7.20 8.71 2.05
C PHE A 236 -6.40 7.76 1.16
N PHE A 237 -6.37 6.47 1.47
CA PHE A 237 -5.70 5.47 0.63
C PHE A 237 -6.41 5.28 -0.71
N LYS A 238 -7.74 5.42 -0.75
CA LYS A 238 -8.52 5.48 -2.00
C LYS A 238 -8.10 6.67 -2.87
N TYR A 239 -7.90 7.84 -2.27
CA TYR A 239 -7.37 9.02 -2.95
C TYR A 239 -5.98 8.75 -3.54
N CYS A 240 -5.05 8.19 -2.75
CA CYS A 240 -3.71 7.84 -3.24
C CYS A 240 -3.78 6.84 -4.41
N PHE A 241 -4.58 5.78 -4.27
CA PHE A 241 -4.77 4.78 -5.32
C PHE A 241 -5.30 5.39 -6.62
N ALA A 242 -6.28 6.28 -6.51
CA ALA A 242 -6.87 6.94 -7.68
C ALA A 242 -5.86 7.82 -8.44
N ILE A 243 -4.94 8.49 -7.71
CA ILE A 243 -3.85 9.25 -8.33
C ILE A 243 -2.83 8.32 -8.96
N ASP A 244 -2.39 7.28 -8.26
CA ASP A 244 -1.32 6.39 -8.72
C ASP A 244 -1.73 5.55 -9.93
N THR A 245 -3.03 5.32 -10.11
CA THR A 245 -3.61 4.60 -11.26
C THR A 245 -4.20 5.52 -12.35
N ASP A 246 -4.06 6.85 -12.23
CA ASP A 246 -4.70 7.84 -13.12
C ASP A 246 -6.23 7.72 -13.21
N SER A 247 -6.86 7.13 -12.18
CA SER A 247 -8.30 6.82 -12.16
C SER A 247 -9.12 7.88 -11.48
N PHE A 248 -9.17 9.05 -12.09
CA PHE A 248 -9.79 10.26 -11.53
C PHE A 248 -11.30 10.16 -11.27
N GLY A 249 -11.97 9.12 -11.76
CA GLY A 249 -13.37 8.84 -11.43
C GLY A 249 -13.60 8.59 -9.94
N PHE A 250 -12.63 8.05 -9.22
CA PHE A 250 -12.69 7.83 -7.78
C PHE A 250 -12.74 9.12 -6.96
N PHE A 251 -12.22 10.21 -7.51
CA PHE A 251 -12.24 11.50 -6.80
C PHE A 251 -13.65 12.02 -6.53
N GLN A 252 -14.62 11.61 -7.33
CA GLN A 252 -16.02 12.02 -7.10
C GLN A 252 -16.58 11.45 -5.80
N ASP A 253 -16.16 10.23 -5.43
CA ASP A 253 -16.62 9.56 -4.21
C ASP A 253 -15.84 10.01 -2.97
N VAL A 254 -14.64 10.55 -3.16
CA VAL A 254 -13.78 11.01 -2.07
C VAL A 254 -14.22 12.36 -1.52
N TRP A 255 -14.85 13.20 -2.37
CA TRP A 255 -15.16 14.58 -2.06
C TRP A 255 -16.65 14.84 -1.77
N THR A 256 -16.93 15.75 -0.86
CA THR A 256 -18.26 16.40 -0.78
C THR A 256 -18.47 17.31 -1.99
N ASP A 257 -19.71 17.69 -2.28
CA ASP A 257 -19.98 18.57 -3.41
C ASP A 257 -19.48 20.00 -3.16
N ASP A 258 -19.40 20.42 -1.90
CA ASP A 258 -18.94 21.74 -1.44
C ASP A 258 -17.47 21.73 -0.98
N VAL A 259 -16.68 20.73 -1.38
CA VAL A 259 -15.26 20.63 -0.98
C VAL A 259 -14.46 21.87 -1.37
N VAL A 260 -13.60 22.28 -0.45
CA VAL A 260 -12.58 23.32 -0.70
C VAL A 260 -11.19 22.69 -0.55
N ALA A 261 -10.42 22.66 -1.62
CA ALA A 261 -9.04 22.17 -1.61
C ALA A 261 -8.06 23.29 -1.89
N TYR A 262 -6.97 23.36 -1.14
CA TYR A 262 -5.83 24.23 -1.41
C TYR A 262 -4.65 23.39 -1.85
N LEU A 263 -4.24 23.58 -3.10
CA LEU A 263 -3.20 22.80 -3.79
C LEU A 263 -2.09 23.76 -4.29
N PRO A 264 -1.15 24.18 -3.45
CA PRO A 264 -0.09 25.09 -3.88
C PRO A 264 0.83 24.44 -4.93
N PRO A 265 1.36 25.16 -5.92
CA PRO A 265 1.12 26.59 -6.17
C PRO A 265 -0.18 26.89 -6.95
N LEU A 266 -1.02 25.90 -7.18
CA LEU A 266 -2.17 25.95 -8.09
C LEU A 266 -3.39 26.69 -7.51
N GLY A 267 -3.41 26.91 -6.19
CA GLY A 267 -4.44 27.71 -5.52
C GLY A 267 -5.61 26.91 -4.95
N ILE A 268 -6.76 27.57 -4.82
CA ILE A 268 -7.99 27.00 -4.22
C ILE A 268 -8.87 26.43 -5.31
N HIS A 269 -9.41 25.26 -5.07
CA HIS A 269 -10.23 24.51 -6.02
C HIS A 269 -11.48 23.92 -5.36
N ASP A 270 -12.57 23.87 -6.10
CA ASP A 270 -13.76 23.07 -5.84
C ASP A 270 -13.58 21.62 -6.35
N LYS A 271 -14.56 20.77 -6.19
CA LYS A 271 -14.58 19.37 -6.62
C LYS A 271 -14.17 19.18 -8.09
N ARG A 272 -14.70 20.03 -8.97
CA ARG A 272 -14.37 19.97 -10.40
C ARG A 272 -12.96 20.46 -10.69
N GLY A 273 -12.57 21.53 -9.99
CA GLY A 273 -11.23 22.11 -10.09
C GLY A 273 -10.14 21.15 -9.65
N ILE A 274 -10.32 20.44 -8.54
CA ILE A 274 -9.40 19.39 -8.06
C ILE A 274 -9.17 18.35 -9.16
N THR A 275 -10.23 17.79 -9.73
CA THR A 275 -10.14 16.76 -10.77
C THR A 275 -9.38 17.27 -12.00
N ASN A 276 -9.66 18.49 -12.44
CA ASN A 276 -9.00 19.08 -13.62
C ASN A 276 -7.51 19.35 -13.37
N VAL A 277 -7.18 19.91 -12.22
CA VAL A 277 -5.79 20.20 -11.83
C VAL A 277 -4.96 18.92 -11.76
N LEU A 278 -5.50 17.86 -11.14
CA LEU A 278 -4.79 16.60 -11.03
C LEU A 278 -4.63 15.92 -12.38
N LYS A 279 -5.63 15.98 -13.27
CA LYS A 279 -5.49 15.50 -14.67
C LYS A 279 -4.39 16.25 -15.42
N ILE A 280 -4.36 17.57 -15.33
CA ILE A 280 -3.35 18.39 -16.02
C ILE A 280 -1.96 18.07 -15.48
N ASN A 281 -1.79 17.95 -14.18
CA ASN A 281 -0.50 17.60 -13.58
C ASN A 281 -0.03 16.21 -13.99
N LYS A 282 -0.94 15.25 -14.14
CA LYS A 282 -0.60 13.88 -14.54
C LYS A 282 -0.37 13.72 -16.04
N SER A 283 -1.06 14.48 -16.90
CA SER A 283 -0.95 14.35 -18.37
C SER A 283 0.44 14.67 -18.93
N GLY A 284 1.31 15.30 -18.18
CA GLY A 284 2.70 15.59 -18.57
C GLY A 284 3.73 15.11 -17.56
N SER A 285 3.34 14.27 -16.61
CA SER A 285 4.19 13.97 -15.48
C SER A 285 4.30 12.47 -15.17
N ARG A 286 5.30 12.19 -14.48
CA ARG A 286 5.78 11.06 -13.72
C ARG A 286 4.67 10.24 -13.09
N ARG A 287 4.84 8.95 -13.15
CA ARG A 287 4.27 8.06 -12.16
C ARG A 287 5.02 8.27 -10.84
N CYS A 288 4.29 8.22 -9.75
CA CYS A 288 4.82 8.24 -8.41
C CYS A 288 3.97 7.34 -7.53
N LEU A 289 4.51 6.90 -6.43
CA LEU A 289 3.76 6.22 -5.39
C LEU A 289 3.46 7.23 -4.28
N HIS A 290 2.18 7.53 -4.05
CA HIS A 290 1.73 8.37 -2.96
C HIS A 290 1.61 7.54 -1.68
N MET A 291 2.57 7.72 -0.76
CA MET A 291 2.57 7.01 0.52
C MET A 291 1.97 7.88 1.60
N GLY A 292 0.80 7.50 2.09
CA GLY A 292 0.10 8.19 3.16
C GLY A 292 0.41 7.60 4.54
N ARG A 293 0.51 8.46 5.55
CA ARG A 293 0.60 8.07 6.95
C ARG A 293 -0.24 8.98 7.83
N VAL A 294 -1.13 8.40 8.58
CA VAL A 294 -1.92 9.13 9.57
C VAL A 294 -1.01 9.66 10.68
N LYS A 295 -1.13 10.94 11.00
CA LYS A 295 -0.63 11.53 12.24
C LYS A 295 -1.71 11.58 13.30
N SER A 296 -2.90 12.09 12.96
CA SER A 296 -4.06 12.10 13.83
C SER A 296 -5.35 12.08 13.03
N ILE A 297 -6.38 11.45 13.59
CA ILE A 297 -7.78 11.53 13.17
C ILE A 297 -8.59 11.77 14.43
N ASP A 298 -9.22 12.92 14.52
CA ASP A 298 -10.05 13.33 15.66
C ASP A 298 -11.52 13.37 15.19
N VAL A 299 -12.30 12.35 15.57
CA VAL A 299 -13.69 12.18 15.16
C VAL A 299 -14.63 12.87 16.15
N HIS A 300 -15.56 13.70 15.64
CA HIS A 300 -16.55 14.46 16.38
C HIS A 300 -17.97 14.21 15.81
N GLY A 301 -18.53 13.05 16.08
CA GLY A 301 -19.80 12.60 15.50
C GLY A 301 -19.68 12.41 14.00
N ASP A 302 -20.39 13.23 13.21
CA ASP A 302 -20.38 13.15 11.74
C ASP A 302 -19.32 14.04 11.07
N THR A 303 -18.35 14.54 11.83
CA THR A 303 -17.21 15.34 11.34
C THR A 303 -15.90 14.82 11.90
N ALA A 304 -14.79 15.04 11.19
CA ALA A 304 -13.46 14.69 11.66
C ALA A 304 -12.41 15.70 11.19
N ASP A 305 -11.44 15.99 12.07
CA ASP A 305 -10.23 16.73 11.76
C ASP A 305 -9.06 15.75 11.61
N ILE A 306 -8.29 15.88 10.53
CA ILE A 306 -7.31 14.88 10.12
C ILE A 306 -5.99 15.56 9.76
N VAL A 307 -4.89 14.98 10.24
CA VAL A 307 -3.55 15.34 9.78
C VAL A 307 -2.90 14.08 9.19
N MET A 308 -2.57 14.16 7.90
CA MET A 308 -1.87 13.10 7.17
C MET A 308 -0.50 13.59 6.73
N TYR A 309 0.51 12.75 6.88
CA TYR A 309 1.78 12.93 6.17
C TYR A 309 1.73 12.19 4.85
N HIS A 310 2.36 12.76 3.88
CA HIS A 310 2.46 12.22 2.55
C HIS A 310 3.91 12.28 2.10
N MET A 311 4.46 11.15 1.70
CA MET A 311 5.73 11.08 1.01
C MET A 311 5.46 10.83 -0.45
N ASP A 312 5.96 11.71 -1.29
CA ASP A 312 5.92 11.54 -2.73
C ASP A 312 7.27 10.95 -3.16
N ASN A 313 7.26 9.69 -3.52
CA ASN A 313 8.45 9.04 -4.04
C ASN A 313 8.51 9.22 -5.55
N THR A 314 9.00 10.37 -5.96
CA THR A 314 9.20 10.71 -7.36
C THR A 314 10.68 10.63 -7.70
N MET A 315 11.00 10.02 -8.84
CA MET A 315 12.38 9.87 -9.31
C MET A 315 12.89 11.04 -10.16
N ILE A 316 12.12 12.14 -10.29
CA ILE A 316 12.56 13.33 -11.04
C ILE A 316 13.56 14.18 -10.24
N ASN A 317 13.31 14.33 -8.97
CA ASN A 317 14.28 14.79 -8.01
C ASN A 317 14.31 13.65 -7.00
N PRO A 318 15.29 12.75 -7.07
CA PRO A 318 15.36 11.69 -6.09
C PRO A 318 15.29 12.38 -4.73
N PRO A 319 14.36 11.95 -3.84
CA PRO A 319 14.21 12.57 -2.53
C PRO A 319 15.49 12.40 -1.69
N TYR A 320 16.49 11.77 -2.26
CA TYR A 320 17.76 11.38 -1.66
C TYR A 320 18.93 11.81 -2.52
N THR A 321 19.09 13.10 -2.78
CA THR A 321 20.41 13.57 -3.19
C THR A 321 21.27 13.66 -1.94
N ILE A 322 22.00 12.59 -1.64
CA ILE A 322 23.12 12.71 -0.72
C ILE A 322 24.19 13.51 -1.48
N SER A 323 24.14 14.80 -1.36
CA SER A 323 25.27 15.62 -1.78
C SER A 323 26.38 15.40 -0.76
N LYS A 324 27.55 14.94 -1.21
CA LYS A 324 28.74 14.85 -0.36
C LYS A 324 29.09 16.18 0.31
N GLU A 325 28.59 17.29 -0.23
CA GLU A 325 28.87 18.65 0.22
C GLU A 325 27.95 19.11 1.35
N THR A 326 26.76 18.55 1.47
CA THR A 326 25.76 19.03 2.44
C THR A 326 25.41 18.03 3.54
N GLU A 327 25.71 16.72 3.36
CA GLU A 327 25.26 15.62 4.24
C GLU A 327 23.75 15.68 4.57
N LYS A 328 22.99 16.44 3.78
CA LYS A 328 21.55 16.64 3.97
C LYS A 328 20.78 15.67 3.10
N LEU A 329 19.89 14.94 3.75
CA LEU A 329 18.88 14.14 3.08
C LEU A 329 17.70 15.05 2.75
N ASP A 330 17.56 15.45 1.48
CA ASP A 330 16.39 16.19 1.02
C ASP A 330 15.22 15.23 0.83
N ILE A 331 14.44 15.02 1.89
CA ILE A 331 13.18 14.28 1.82
C ILE A 331 12.09 15.27 1.44
N VAL A 332 11.50 15.06 0.26
CA VAL A 332 10.30 15.80 -0.14
C VAL A 332 9.11 15.13 0.56
N GLY A 333 8.63 15.81 1.59
CA GLY A 333 7.42 15.42 2.30
C GLY A 333 6.39 16.53 2.24
N SER A 334 5.14 16.16 2.45
CA SER A 334 4.05 17.10 2.57
C SER A 334 3.15 16.71 3.75
N ARG A 335 2.39 17.70 4.20
CA ARG A 335 1.36 17.49 5.19
C ARG A 335 0.02 17.89 4.60
N TRP A 336 -0.97 17.06 4.84
CA TRP A 336 -2.36 17.36 4.54
C TRP A 336 -3.10 17.68 5.83
N ARG A 337 -3.76 18.84 5.87
CA ARG A 337 -4.79 19.16 6.85
C ARG A 337 -6.14 18.98 6.19
N ILE A 338 -6.89 18.02 6.70
CA ILE A 338 -8.12 17.55 6.06
C ILE A 338 -9.26 17.67 7.07
N GLN A 339 -10.44 18.05 6.59
CA GLN A 339 -11.67 17.82 7.31
C GLN A 339 -12.54 16.86 6.52
N ALA A 340 -13.13 15.91 7.23
CA ALA A 340 -14.10 14.97 6.67
C ALA A 340 -15.47 15.19 7.29
N ARG A 341 -16.51 14.85 6.51
CA ARG A 341 -17.90 14.85 6.93
C ARG A 341 -18.57 13.57 6.45
N ARG A 342 -19.46 13.03 7.30
CA ARG A 342 -20.28 11.88 6.92
C ARG A 342 -21.49 12.34 6.12
N GLU A 343 -21.62 11.84 4.90
CA GLU A 343 -22.78 12.12 4.03
C GLU A 343 -23.38 10.80 3.55
N ASN A 344 -24.68 10.62 3.79
CA ASN A 344 -25.39 9.38 3.43
C ASN A 344 -24.69 8.10 3.95
N GLY A 345 -24.17 8.16 5.18
CA GLY A 345 -23.50 7.04 5.84
C GLY A 345 -22.04 6.80 5.42
N ALA A 346 -21.47 7.61 4.53
CA ALA A 346 -20.09 7.49 4.06
C ALA A 346 -19.27 8.74 4.39
N TRP A 347 -18.02 8.55 4.80
CA TRP A 347 -17.09 9.64 5.01
C TRP A 347 -16.63 10.24 3.67
N ARG A 348 -16.53 11.59 3.62
CA ARG A 348 -16.02 12.35 2.47
C ARG A 348 -15.23 13.55 2.95
N PHE A 349 -14.21 13.94 2.20
CA PHE A 349 -13.42 15.12 2.49
C PHE A 349 -14.16 16.39 2.02
N ASN A 350 -14.33 17.35 2.94
CA ASN A 350 -14.93 18.65 2.66
C ASN A 350 -13.92 19.81 2.72
N LYS A 351 -12.74 19.60 3.35
CA LYS A 351 -11.58 20.49 3.23
C LYS A 351 -10.32 19.65 3.03
N PHE A 352 -9.43 20.11 2.15
CA PHE A 352 -8.26 19.35 1.76
C PHE A 352 -7.09 20.28 1.47
N PHE A 353 -6.28 20.58 2.48
CA PHE A 353 -5.22 21.59 2.41
C PHE A 353 -3.85 20.91 2.42
N TYR A 354 -3.12 21.13 1.32
CA TYR A 354 -1.77 20.63 1.11
C TYR A 354 -0.74 21.67 1.58
N GLU A 355 0.20 21.24 2.39
CA GLU A 355 1.29 22.06 2.90
C GLU A 355 2.64 21.44 2.50
N TYR A 356 3.43 22.16 1.73
CA TYR A 356 4.81 21.80 1.48
C TYR A 356 5.68 22.12 2.68
N GLY A 357 6.72 21.34 2.91
CA GLY A 357 7.75 21.78 3.82
C GLY A 357 8.65 20.67 4.34
N PRO A 358 9.79 21.06 4.92
CA PRO A 358 10.60 20.19 5.74
C PRO A 358 9.93 20.03 7.13
N PHE A 359 8.76 19.39 7.17
CA PHE A 359 8.04 19.16 8.44
C PHE A 359 8.73 18.15 9.36
N ILE A 360 9.87 17.60 8.92
CA ILE A 360 10.56 16.51 9.60
C ILE A 360 11.42 17.01 10.76
N GLU A 361 11.94 18.24 10.73
CA GLU A 361 12.90 18.70 11.75
C GLU A 361 12.30 19.00 13.14
N GLY A 362 10.99 19.17 13.28
CA GLY A 362 10.36 19.55 14.55
C GLY A 362 9.35 18.55 15.12
N GLU A 363 8.73 17.72 14.31
CA GLU A 363 7.56 16.95 14.69
C GLU A 363 7.82 15.45 14.99
N PHE A 364 9.04 14.98 14.77
CA PHE A 364 9.50 13.62 15.13
C PHE A 364 10.42 13.58 16.35
N LYS A 365 10.48 14.65 17.13
CA LYS A 365 11.20 14.66 18.41
C LYS A 365 10.31 14.21 19.55
#